data_cc6119dd4d1bf6063b19094df5ad163c
#
_entry.id   cc6119dd4d1bf6063b19094df5ad163c
#
_cell.length_a   1.000
_cell.length_b   1.000
_cell.length_c   1.000
_cell.angle_alpha   90.00
_cell.angle_beta   90.00
_cell.angle_gamma   90.00
#
_symmetry.space_group_name_H-M   'P 1'
#
loop_
_entity.id
_entity.type
_entity.pdbx_description
1 polymer ?
#
loop_
_entity_poly.entity_id
_entity_poly.type
_entity_poly.pdbx_seq_one_letter_code
_entity_poly.pdbx_strand_id
1 'polypeptide(L)'
;PNKFPLINGLADVRDYYVANCLLFKLNKGSLRIENEFGEFIEQSAPCLFLLEKDQTITLSMSEIEGHIDFSSLEVSYDLMQKFYKVFYSTRNYNDRELSLKTKPKYFFHADLLPGMSDTFDSILHGVACPRVCSNVSIDDHDYSYFSLMYLISAFVRKPGGFDFLERAIKITTKEKVYNIIISDLTRKWSQAEVAGKLFMSVSSLKRKLAAEEVSFSKIYLDAR
;
A
#
# COMPACT_ATOMS: atom_id res chain seq x y z
N PRO A 1 -4.92 -4.74 13.71
CA PRO A 1 -4.74 -3.47 13.06
C PRO A 1 -3.35 -2.97 13.42
N ASN A 2 -2.39 -3.19 12.50
CA ASN A 2 -1.05 -2.64 12.62
C ASN A 2 -1.19 -1.13 12.46
N LYS A 3 -1.22 -0.45 13.59
CA LYS A 3 -1.04 1.01 13.58
C LYS A 3 0.38 1.25 13.10
N PHE A 4 0.51 1.99 12.01
CA PHE A 4 1.75 2.66 11.67
C PHE A 4 2.32 3.22 12.98
N PRO A 5 3.58 3.00 13.33
CA PRO A 5 4.11 3.54 14.56
C PRO A 5 3.90 5.05 14.53
N LEU A 6 2.87 5.52 15.24
CA LEU A 6 2.65 6.95 15.50
C LEU A 6 3.79 7.39 16.41
N ILE A 7 4.88 7.80 15.80
CA ILE A 7 5.98 8.44 16.51
C ILE A 7 5.51 9.89 16.70
N ASN A 8 4.85 10.12 17.82
CA ASN A 8 4.54 11.46 18.26
C ASN A 8 5.81 12.29 18.25
N GLY A 9 5.90 13.27 17.33
CA GLY A 9 6.90 14.32 17.35
C GLY A 9 8.23 14.04 16.68
N LEU A 10 8.39 13.00 15.82
CA LEU A 10 9.61 12.77 15.06
C LEU A 10 9.40 12.89 13.54
N ALA A 11 10.23 13.72 12.95
CA ALA A 11 10.14 14.18 11.58
C ALA A 11 10.44 13.12 10.50
N ASP A 12 11.04 11.96 10.84
CA ASP A 12 11.49 10.99 9.85
C ASP A 12 11.24 9.54 10.30
N VAL A 13 10.59 8.76 9.43
CA VAL A 13 10.53 7.30 9.53
C VAL A 13 11.42 6.72 8.44
N ARG A 14 12.47 5.98 8.81
CA ARG A 14 13.43 5.40 7.86
C ARG A 14 13.22 3.91 7.72
N ASP A 15 13.50 3.42 6.52
CA ASP A 15 13.54 1.98 6.21
C ASP A 15 12.26 1.21 6.60
N TYR A 16 11.09 1.86 6.44
CA TYR A 16 9.82 1.19 6.69
C TYR A 16 9.43 0.30 5.51
N TYR A 17 9.27 -1.01 5.77
CA TYR A 17 8.81 -1.95 4.76
C TYR A 17 7.30 -1.94 4.62
N VAL A 18 6.82 -1.66 3.41
CA VAL A 18 5.41 -1.62 3.04
C VAL A 18 4.95 -3.02 2.64
N ALA A 19 4.38 -3.77 3.59
CA ALA A 19 3.93 -5.15 3.35
C ALA A 19 2.64 -5.24 2.53
N ASN A 20 1.73 -4.29 2.75
CA ASN A 20 0.47 -4.14 2.00
C ASN A 20 0.38 -2.75 1.40
N CYS A 21 -0.46 -2.56 0.38
CA CYS A 21 -0.71 -1.22 -0.14
C CYS A 21 -1.22 -0.30 0.96
N LEU A 22 -0.72 0.94 0.99
CA LEU A 22 -1.09 1.93 2.00
C LEU A 22 -1.78 3.12 1.35
N LEU A 23 -2.90 3.52 1.94
CA LEU A 23 -3.59 4.75 1.61
C LEU A 23 -3.36 5.74 2.77
N PHE A 24 -2.67 6.85 2.49
CA PHE A 24 -2.43 7.92 3.46
C PHE A 24 -3.33 9.11 3.18
N LYS A 25 -3.86 9.71 4.24
CA LYS A 25 -4.49 11.02 4.22
C LYS A 25 -3.62 12.00 5.00
N LEU A 26 -3.16 13.05 4.33
CA LEU A 26 -2.44 14.15 4.94
C LEU A 26 -3.40 15.34 5.12
N ASN A 27 -3.67 15.70 6.37
CA ASN A 27 -4.57 16.79 6.74
C ASN A 27 -3.83 18.11 6.96
N LYS A 28 -2.60 18.04 7.53
CA LYS A 28 -1.73 19.20 7.79
C LYS A 28 -0.28 18.85 7.58
N GLY A 29 0.52 19.83 7.16
CA GLY A 29 1.95 19.70 6.94
C GLY A 29 2.30 19.33 5.51
N SER A 30 3.52 18.88 5.33
CA SER A 30 4.07 18.39 4.07
C SER A 30 4.73 17.04 4.29
N LEU A 31 4.57 16.13 3.35
CA LEU A 31 5.07 14.77 3.41
C LEU A 31 5.90 14.48 2.16
N ARG A 32 7.15 14.08 2.37
CA ARG A 32 8.03 13.49 1.37
C ARG A 32 8.15 12.00 1.63
N ILE A 33 7.92 11.21 0.60
CA ILE A 33 8.05 9.75 0.61
C ILE A 33 9.10 9.39 -0.43
N GLU A 34 10.12 8.63 -0.04
CA GLU A 34 11.18 8.15 -0.93
C GLU A 34 11.34 6.65 -0.77
N ASN A 35 11.51 5.90 -1.86
CA ASN A 35 11.71 4.45 -1.80
C ASN A 35 13.16 4.06 -2.06
N GLU A 36 13.46 2.77 -1.84
CA GLU A 36 14.77 2.16 -2.07
C GLU A 36 15.23 2.23 -3.54
N PHE A 37 14.32 2.53 -4.49
CA PHE A 37 14.65 2.66 -5.92
C PHE A 37 14.97 4.11 -6.32
N GLY A 38 14.96 5.05 -5.36
CA GLY A 38 15.23 6.48 -5.59
C GLY A 38 14.05 7.24 -6.20
N GLU A 39 12.85 6.64 -6.27
CA GLU A 39 11.64 7.38 -6.59
C GLU A 39 11.17 8.13 -5.33
N PHE A 40 10.75 9.36 -5.50
CA PHE A 40 10.18 10.14 -4.41
C PHE A 40 8.96 10.93 -4.86
N ILE A 41 8.12 11.25 -3.89
CA ILE A 41 6.99 12.17 -4.03
C ILE A 41 6.97 13.11 -2.82
N GLU A 42 6.67 14.37 -3.06
CA GLU A 42 6.53 15.38 -2.00
C GLU A 42 5.28 16.21 -2.27
N GLN A 43 4.43 16.32 -1.28
CA GLN A 43 3.17 17.06 -1.36
C GLN A 43 2.82 17.70 -0.02
N SER A 44 2.14 18.85 -0.11
CA SER A 44 1.55 19.53 1.04
C SER A 44 0.07 19.15 1.19
N ALA A 45 -0.40 19.18 2.42
CA ALA A 45 -1.81 18.98 2.76
C ALA A 45 -2.73 20.04 2.13
N PRO A 46 -4.02 19.72 1.89
CA PRO A 46 -4.65 18.42 2.11
C PRO A 46 -4.55 17.49 0.87
N CYS A 47 -4.12 16.25 1.04
CA CYS A 47 -4.03 15.31 -0.07
C CYS A 47 -4.09 13.84 0.40
N LEU A 48 -4.32 12.95 -0.57
CA LEU A 48 -4.21 11.50 -0.41
C LEU A 48 -2.98 10.97 -1.14
N PHE A 49 -2.36 9.96 -0.56
CA PHE A 49 -1.31 9.16 -1.21
C PHE A 49 -1.73 7.71 -1.27
N LEU A 50 -1.39 7.05 -2.36
CA LEU A 50 -1.48 5.60 -2.49
C LEU A 50 -0.09 5.04 -2.76
N LEU A 51 0.37 4.13 -1.90
CA LEU A 51 1.68 3.50 -1.94
C LEU A 51 1.54 2.03 -2.31
N GLU A 52 2.41 1.58 -3.22
CA GLU A 52 2.50 0.18 -3.58
C GLU A 52 3.15 -0.63 -2.46
N LYS A 53 2.74 -1.88 -2.32
CA LYS A 53 3.37 -2.85 -1.43
C LYS A 53 4.77 -3.27 -1.91
N ASP A 54 5.47 -3.98 -1.06
CA ASP A 54 6.70 -4.71 -1.37
C ASP A 54 7.92 -3.83 -1.65
N GLN A 55 7.95 -2.65 -1.02
CA GLN A 55 9.04 -1.69 -1.08
C GLN A 55 9.41 -1.17 0.31
N THR A 56 10.65 -0.70 0.45
CA THR A 56 11.12 -0.01 1.66
C THR A 56 11.08 1.49 1.41
N ILE A 57 10.48 2.24 2.33
CA ILE A 57 10.31 3.69 2.21
C ILE A 57 10.93 4.46 3.37
N THR A 58 11.31 5.69 3.08
CA THR A 58 11.61 6.72 4.08
C THR A 58 10.54 7.79 3.97
N LEU A 59 9.97 8.16 5.12
CA LEU A 59 9.02 9.26 5.25
C LEU A 59 9.72 10.42 5.92
N SER A 60 9.76 11.57 5.27
CA SER A 60 10.24 12.83 5.83
C SER A 60 9.08 13.81 5.92
N MET A 61 8.85 14.33 7.10
CA MET A 61 7.70 15.17 7.41
C MET A 61 8.17 16.56 7.76
N SER A 62 7.54 17.56 7.17
CA SER A 62 7.76 18.96 7.50
C SER A 62 6.52 19.53 8.15
N GLU A 63 6.70 20.09 9.34
CA GLU A 63 5.64 20.73 10.10
C GLU A 63 5.27 22.07 9.48
N ILE A 64 3.99 22.36 9.44
CA ILE A 64 3.48 23.72 9.24
C ILE A 64 2.82 24.11 10.57
N GLU A 65 3.30 25.17 11.19
CA GLU A 65 2.82 25.65 12.50
C GLU A 65 3.00 24.63 13.64
N GLY A 66 4.06 23.83 13.60
CA GLY A 66 4.39 22.89 14.69
C GLY A 66 3.52 21.63 14.75
N HIS A 67 2.69 21.37 13.73
CA HIS A 67 1.82 20.19 13.72
C HIS A 67 1.80 19.54 12.34
N ILE A 68 1.99 18.22 12.34
CA ILE A 68 1.65 17.36 11.21
C ILE A 68 0.46 16.48 11.60
N ASP A 69 -0.51 16.36 10.70
CA ASP A 69 -1.66 15.50 10.90
C ASP A 69 -1.85 14.61 9.68
N PHE A 70 -1.68 13.31 9.89
CA PHE A 70 -1.88 12.30 8.86
C PHE A 70 -2.51 11.03 9.44
N SER A 71 -3.18 10.29 8.58
CA SER A 71 -3.78 8.99 8.92
C SER A 71 -3.50 7.99 7.80
N SER A 72 -3.44 6.71 8.13
CA SER A 72 -3.19 5.65 7.16
C SER A 72 -4.18 4.50 7.27
N LEU A 73 -4.51 3.91 6.12
CA LEU A 73 -5.31 2.70 5.97
C LEU A 73 -4.50 1.68 5.19
N GLU A 74 -4.43 0.48 5.70
CA GLU A 74 -3.82 -0.66 5.02
C GLU A 74 -4.86 -1.32 4.11
N VAL A 75 -4.52 -1.50 2.83
CA VAL A 75 -5.40 -2.13 1.85
C VAL A 75 -4.92 -3.54 1.60
N SER A 76 -5.70 -4.52 2.06
CA SER A 76 -5.35 -5.93 1.95
C SER A 76 -5.27 -6.42 0.50
N TYR A 77 -4.52 -7.50 0.27
CA TYR A 77 -4.40 -8.15 -1.02
C TYR A 77 -5.77 -8.55 -1.61
N ASP A 78 -6.67 -9.11 -0.80
CA ASP A 78 -7.99 -9.54 -1.26
C ASP A 78 -8.84 -8.36 -1.74
N LEU A 79 -8.76 -7.22 -1.07
CA LEU A 79 -9.41 -6.00 -1.51
C LEU A 79 -8.82 -5.48 -2.83
N MET A 80 -7.49 -5.47 -2.94
CA MET A 80 -6.83 -5.07 -4.19
C MET A 80 -7.20 -5.98 -5.36
N GLN A 81 -7.35 -7.29 -5.15
CA GLN A 81 -7.84 -8.21 -6.18
C GLN A 81 -9.27 -7.88 -6.63
N LYS A 82 -10.16 -7.59 -5.67
CA LYS A 82 -11.54 -7.21 -6.00
C LYS A 82 -11.57 -5.90 -6.79
N PHE A 83 -10.79 -4.89 -6.37
CA PHE A 83 -10.66 -3.63 -7.10
C PHE A 83 -10.12 -3.82 -8.50
N TYR A 84 -9.08 -4.60 -8.67
CA TYR A 84 -8.53 -4.91 -9.99
C TYR A 84 -9.60 -5.50 -10.93
N LYS A 85 -10.38 -6.48 -10.46
CA LYS A 85 -11.43 -7.11 -11.27
C LYS A 85 -12.48 -6.09 -11.75
N VAL A 86 -12.90 -5.17 -10.87
CA VAL A 86 -13.88 -4.12 -11.20
C VAL A 86 -13.28 -3.14 -12.21
N PHE A 87 -12.09 -2.61 -11.94
CA PHE A 87 -11.47 -1.63 -12.83
C PHE A 87 -10.98 -2.23 -14.14
N TYR A 88 -10.59 -3.51 -14.16
CA TYR A 88 -10.19 -4.20 -15.40
C TYR A 88 -11.29 -4.24 -16.44
N SER A 89 -12.54 -4.42 -16.03
CA SER A 89 -13.70 -4.42 -16.93
C SER A 89 -13.95 -3.04 -17.56
N THR A 90 -13.46 -1.97 -16.97
CA THR A 90 -13.63 -0.59 -17.46
C THR A 90 -12.43 -0.05 -18.25
N ARG A 91 -11.35 -0.87 -18.40
CA ARG A 91 -10.10 -0.45 -19.07
C ARG A 91 -10.31 -0.29 -20.56
N ASN A 92 -9.97 0.89 -21.09
CA ASN A 92 -9.94 1.15 -22.53
C ASN A 92 -8.64 0.59 -23.16
N TYR A 93 -8.71 0.15 -24.42
CA TYR A 93 -7.56 -0.41 -25.16
C TYR A 93 -6.37 0.56 -25.24
N ASN A 94 -6.63 1.86 -25.35
CA ASN A 94 -5.59 2.90 -25.45
C ASN A 94 -4.73 3.05 -24.17
N ASP A 95 -5.25 2.65 -23.02
CA ASP A 95 -4.51 2.71 -21.75
C ASP A 95 -3.38 1.67 -21.69
N ARG A 96 -3.47 0.59 -22.49
CA ARG A 96 -2.44 -0.47 -22.56
C ARG A 96 -1.18 -0.02 -23.29
N GLU A 97 -1.31 0.78 -24.35
CA GLU A 97 -0.15 1.26 -25.11
C GLU A 97 0.64 2.34 -24.37
N LEU A 98 -0.03 3.15 -23.54
CA LEU A 98 0.64 4.16 -22.73
C LEU A 98 1.48 3.56 -21.62
N SER A 99 1.01 2.46 -21.05
CA SER A 99 1.61 1.72 -19.95
C SER A 99 2.99 1.13 -20.27
N LEU A 100 3.18 0.65 -21.49
CA LEU A 100 4.43 0.00 -21.91
C LEU A 100 5.63 0.96 -22.07
N LYS A 101 5.41 2.27 -22.02
CA LYS A 101 6.43 3.31 -22.29
C LYS A 101 6.87 4.11 -21.08
N THR A 102 6.23 3.94 -19.92
CA THR A 102 6.53 4.73 -18.72
C THR A 102 7.27 3.90 -17.68
N LYS A 103 8.18 4.55 -16.93
CA LYS A 103 8.79 3.93 -15.76
C LYS A 103 7.71 3.55 -14.75
N PRO A 104 7.85 2.42 -14.03
CA PRO A 104 6.94 2.07 -12.95
C PRO A 104 6.81 3.21 -11.95
N LYS A 105 5.59 3.53 -11.55
CA LYS A 105 5.30 4.46 -10.46
C LYS A 105 4.83 3.67 -9.26
N TYR A 106 5.48 3.85 -8.13
CA TYR A 106 5.18 3.17 -6.86
C TYR A 106 4.37 4.05 -5.92
N PHE A 107 4.31 5.36 -6.20
CA PHE A 107 3.59 6.36 -5.42
C PHE A 107 2.64 7.16 -6.29
N PHE A 108 1.47 7.39 -5.75
CA PHE A 108 0.46 8.28 -6.35
C PHE A 108 -0.03 9.24 -5.29
N HIS A 109 -0.35 10.47 -5.71
CA HIS A 109 -1.08 11.41 -4.88
C HIS A 109 -2.36 11.85 -5.59
N ALA A 110 -3.33 12.29 -4.83
CA ALA A 110 -4.57 12.90 -5.32
C ALA A 110 -4.98 14.03 -4.37
N ASP A 111 -5.55 15.08 -4.95
CA ASP A 111 -6.16 16.14 -4.15
C ASP A 111 -7.33 15.57 -3.35
N LEU A 112 -7.50 16.06 -2.14
CA LEU A 112 -8.57 15.64 -1.26
C LEU A 112 -9.87 16.33 -1.69
N LEU A 113 -10.69 15.63 -2.48
CA LEU A 113 -11.98 16.15 -2.92
C LEU A 113 -13.00 16.14 -1.78
N PRO A 114 -14.05 17.00 -1.84
CA PRO A 114 -15.15 16.98 -0.88
C PRO A 114 -15.74 15.57 -0.72
N GLY A 115 -15.97 15.15 0.50
CA GLY A 115 -16.46 13.82 0.84
C GLY A 115 -15.39 12.72 0.93
N MET A 116 -14.20 12.88 0.32
CA MET A 116 -13.13 11.89 0.47
C MET A 116 -12.57 11.85 1.89
N SER A 117 -12.43 13.01 2.54
CA SER A 117 -11.98 13.08 3.93
C SER A 117 -12.95 12.35 4.85
N ASP A 118 -14.24 12.67 4.76
CA ASP A 118 -15.27 12.02 5.59
C ASP A 118 -15.34 10.52 5.33
N THR A 119 -15.21 10.10 4.08
CA THR A 119 -15.17 8.69 3.69
C THR A 119 -13.96 7.98 4.29
N PHE A 120 -12.78 8.58 4.22
CA PHE A 120 -11.56 8.01 4.81
C PHE A 120 -11.71 7.87 6.33
N ASP A 121 -12.18 8.92 7.01
CA ASP A 121 -12.36 8.91 8.46
C ASP A 121 -13.43 7.91 8.91
N SER A 122 -14.50 7.76 8.14
CA SER A 122 -15.54 6.76 8.40
C SER A 122 -14.97 5.33 8.37
N ILE A 123 -14.11 5.03 7.40
CA ILE A 123 -13.43 3.71 7.33
C ILE A 123 -12.47 3.55 8.52
N LEU A 124 -11.67 4.60 8.82
CA LEU A 124 -10.67 4.54 9.88
C LEU A 124 -11.28 4.29 11.25
N HIS A 125 -12.44 4.89 11.51
CA HIS A 125 -13.14 4.80 12.80
C HIS A 125 -14.20 3.70 12.86
N GLY A 126 -14.42 2.97 11.76
CA GLY A 126 -15.44 1.93 11.69
C GLY A 126 -16.87 2.47 11.86
N VAL A 127 -17.09 3.72 11.52
CA VAL A 127 -18.40 4.37 11.62
C VAL A 127 -19.11 4.26 10.28
N ALA A 128 -20.17 3.50 10.21
CA ALA A 128 -21.11 3.56 9.06
C ALA A 128 -21.59 5.00 8.89
N CYS A 129 -21.58 5.50 7.64
CA CYS A 129 -21.88 6.92 7.36
C CYS A 129 -23.26 7.32 7.92
N PRO A 130 -23.36 8.23 8.89
CA PRO A 130 -24.61 8.54 9.57
C PRO A 130 -25.64 9.24 8.67
N ARG A 131 -25.24 9.68 7.46
CA ARG A 131 -26.05 10.57 6.62
C ARG A 131 -26.84 9.89 5.49
N VAL A 132 -26.58 8.63 5.20
CA VAL A 132 -27.21 7.98 4.01
C VAL A 132 -28.11 6.79 4.34
N CYS A 133 -28.06 6.20 5.51
CA CYS A 133 -28.63 4.89 5.78
C CYS A 133 -29.61 4.85 6.95
N SER A 134 -30.67 5.66 6.92
CA SER A 134 -31.79 5.45 7.90
C SER A 134 -32.70 4.27 7.57
N ASN A 135 -32.56 3.62 6.38
CA ASN A 135 -33.50 2.56 5.98
C ASN A 135 -32.88 1.40 5.16
N VAL A 136 -31.55 1.29 5.04
CA VAL A 136 -30.90 0.18 4.33
C VAL A 136 -29.88 -0.45 5.25
N SER A 137 -30.09 -1.70 5.64
CA SER A 137 -29.07 -2.53 6.30
C SER A 137 -28.00 -2.93 5.27
N ILE A 138 -27.08 -2.03 4.99
CA ILE A 138 -25.85 -2.36 4.27
C ILE A 138 -24.90 -2.93 5.32
N ASP A 139 -24.39 -4.12 5.07
CA ASP A 139 -23.41 -4.75 5.94
C ASP A 139 -22.19 -3.81 6.07
N ASP A 140 -21.67 -3.58 7.26
CA ASP A 140 -20.51 -2.69 7.52
C ASP A 140 -19.30 -3.05 6.65
N HIS A 141 -19.18 -4.31 6.27
CA HIS A 141 -18.16 -4.83 5.37
C HIS A 141 -18.32 -4.30 3.93
N ASP A 142 -19.55 -4.23 3.43
CA ASP A 142 -19.81 -3.76 2.07
C ASP A 142 -19.62 -2.24 1.97
N TYR A 143 -20.02 -1.50 3.00
CA TYR A 143 -19.79 -0.06 3.05
C TYR A 143 -18.28 0.28 2.99
N SER A 144 -17.48 -0.36 3.81
CA SER A 144 -16.02 -0.14 3.82
C SER A 144 -15.36 -0.50 2.49
N TYR A 145 -15.84 -1.56 1.82
CA TYR A 145 -15.37 -1.96 0.51
C TYR A 145 -15.63 -0.91 -0.57
N PHE A 146 -16.88 -0.45 -0.71
CA PHE A 146 -17.25 0.56 -1.70
C PHE A 146 -16.59 1.91 -1.42
N SER A 147 -16.46 2.27 -0.16
CA SER A 147 -15.78 3.49 0.29
C SER A 147 -14.30 3.48 -0.08
N LEU A 148 -13.59 2.38 0.15
CA LEU A 148 -12.20 2.21 -0.27
C LEU A 148 -12.07 2.21 -1.79
N MET A 149 -12.97 1.56 -2.52
CA MET A 149 -12.99 1.56 -3.98
C MET A 149 -13.17 2.99 -4.53
N TYR A 150 -14.03 3.78 -3.92
CA TYR A 150 -14.19 5.20 -4.25
C TYR A 150 -12.89 5.97 -4.07
N LEU A 151 -12.22 5.85 -2.92
CA LEU A 151 -10.95 6.53 -2.66
C LEU A 151 -9.86 6.10 -3.63
N ILE A 152 -9.71 4.79 -3.90
CA ILE A 152 -8.70 4.26 -4.81
C ILE A 152 -8.98 4.66 -6.27
N SER A 153 -10.24 4.85 -6.66
CA SER A 153 -10.60 5.27 -8.01
C SER A 153 -9.94 6.59 -8.44
N ALA A 154 -9.62 7.47 -7.48
CA ALA A 154 -8.90 8.72 -7.74
C ALA A 154 -7.50 8.52 -8.31
N PHE A 155 -6.90 7.37 -8.09
CA PHE A 155 -5.54 7.03 -8.53
C PHE A 155 -5.51 6.18 -9.80
N VAL A 156 -6.49 5.30 -9.98
CA VAL A 156 -6.52 4.33 -11.09
C VAL A 156 -6.53 4.99 -12.46
N ARG A 157 -7.18 6.16 -12.58
CA ARG A 157 -7.25 6.94 -13.83
C ARG A 157 -6.00 7.75 -14.12
N LYS A 158 -5.06 7.83 -13.19
CA LYS A 158 -3.78 8.51 -13.41
C LYS A 158 -2.85 7.65 -14.26
N PRO A 159 -1.94 8.26 -15.04
CA PRO A 159 -0.94 7.49 -15.81
C PRO A 159 -0.17 6.53 -14.91
N GLY A 160 -0.17 5.24 -15.25
CA GLY A 160 0.45 4.16 -14.45
C GLY A 160 -0.41 3.61 -13.30
N GLY A 161 -1.60 4.20 -13.02
CA GLY A 161 -2.45 3.74 -11.91
C GLY A 161 -3.00 2.33 -12.12
N PHE A 162 -3.28 1.96 -13.36
CA PHE A 162 -3.73 0.61 -13.67
C PHE A 162 -2.61 -0.42 -13.53
N ASP A 163 -1.39 -0.08 -13.95
CA ASP A 163 -0.21 -0.94 -13.82
C ASP A 163 0.17 -1.14 -12.35
N PHE A 164 -0.05 -0.12 -11.53
CA PHE A 164 0.02 -0.23 -10.08
C PHE A 164 -0.94 -1.32 -9.56
N LEU A 165 -2.21 -1.32 -9.98
CA LEU A 165 -3.16 -2.35 -9.56
C LEU A 165 -2.72 -3.76 -10.00
N GLU A 166 -2.19 -3.91 -11.22
CA GLU A 166 -1.66 -5.19 -11.71
C GLU A 166 -0.50 -5.69 -10.84
N ARG A 167 0.42 -4.81 -10.46
CA ARG A 167 1.53 -5.18 -9.58
C ARG A 167 1.07 -5.46 -8.16
N ALA A 168 0.14 -4.67 -7.63
CA ALA A 168 -0.39 -4.81 -6.29
C ALA A 168 -1.05 -6.19 -6.03
N ILE A 169 -1.62 -6.81 -7.07
CA ILE A 169 -2.21 -8.16 -6.97
C ILE A 169 -1.23 -9.28 -7.33
N LYS A 170 0.00 -8.97 -7.71
CA LYS A 170 1.01 -9.97 -8.02
C LYS A 170 1.66 -10.42 -6.73
N ILE A 171 1.57 -11.71 -6.43
CA ILE A 171 2.24 -12.30 -5.26
C ILE A 171 3.68 -12.64 -5.63
N THR A 172 4.62 -11.89 -5.09
CA THR A 172 6.07 -12.11 -5.31
C THR A 172 6.62 -13.26 -4.47
N THR A 173 7.81 -13.76 -4.81
CA THR A 173 8.50 -14.74 -3.95
C THR A 173 8.93 -14.09 -2.64
N LYS A 174 9.37 -12.83 -2.67
CA LYS A 174 9.68 -12.01 -1.50
C LYS A 174 8.52 -11.99 -0.52
N GLU A 175 7.31 -11.68 -0.99
CA GLU A 175 6.10 -11.64 -0.18
C GLU A 175 5.75 -13.00 0.45
N LYS A 176 5.87 -14.10 -0.32
CA LYS A 176 5.67 -15.47 0.21
C LYS A 176 6.64 -15.80 1.33
N VAL A 177 7.92 -15.45 1.15
CA VAL A 177 8.97 -15.64 2.16
C VAL A 177 8.68 -14.80 3.39
N TYR A 178 8.36 -13.51 3.20
CA TYR A 178 8.00 -12.60 4.28
C TYR A 178 6.84 -13.15 5.11
N ASN A 179 5.76 -13.57 4.47
CA ASN A 179 4.57 -14.12 5.14
C ASN A 179 4.89 -15.40 5.95
N ILE A 180 5.81 -16.25 5.47
CA ILE A 180 6.25 -17.40 6.25
C ILE A 180 7.02 -16.95 7.49
N ILE A 181 7.89 -15.97 7.37
CA ILE A 181 8.71 -15.50 8.50
C ILE A 181 7.82 -14.85 9.57
N ILE A 182 6.88 -13.96 9.18
CA ILE A 182 6.00 -13.29 10.13
C ILE A 182 4.97 -14.22 10.77
N SER A 183 4.68 -15.38 10.16
CA SER A 183 3.76 -16.37 10.75
C SER A 183 4.23 -16.92 12.10
N ASP A 184 5.55 -16.89 12.36
CA ASP A 184 6.15 -17.20 13.65
C ASP A 184 7.49 -16.46 13.80
N LEU A 185 7.46 -15.29 14.41
CA LEU A 185 8.62 -14.44 14.65
C LEU A 185 9.55 -14.98 15.75
N THR A 186 9.08 -15.93 16.57
CA THR A 186 9.90 -16.53 17.63
C THR A 186 10.89 -17.57 17.07
N ARG A 187 10.56 -18.11 15.91
CA ARG A 187 11.34 -19.11 15.20
C ARG A 187 12.45 -18.49 14.37
N LYS A 188 13.63 -19.11 14.40
CA LYS A 188 14.72 -18.79 13.45
C LYS A 188 14.51 -19.60 12.18
N TRP A 189 13.90 -18.96 11.16
CA TRP A 189 13.69 -19.59 9.87
C TRP A 189 14.98 -19.69 9.06
N SER A 190 15.30 -20.89 8.58
CA SER A 190 16.38 -21.12 7.60
C SER A 190 15.84 -21.04 6.17
N GLN A 191 16.74 -20.76 5.20
CA GLN A 191 16.38 -20.81 3.78
C GLN A 191 15.83 -22.18 3.35
N ALA A 192 16.35 -23.27 3.94
CA ALA A 192 15.92 -24.61 3.61
C ALA A 192 14.50 -24.89 4.07
N GLU A 193 14.14 -24.45 5.27
CA GLU A 193 12.78 -24.60 5.79
C GLU A 193 11.75 -23.78 5.00
N VAL A 194 12.11 -22.53 4.67
CA VAL A 194 11.23 -21.67 3.88
C VAL A 194 11.08 -22.21 2.45
N ALA A 195 12.17 -22.66 1.82
CA ALA A 195 12.10 -23.30 0.50
C ALA A 195 11.23 -24.56 0.53
N GLY A 196 11.35 -25.39 1.56
CA GLY A 196 10.50 -26.56 1.78
C GLY A 196 9.02 -26.21 1.90
N LYS A 197 8.67 -25.16 2.67
CA LYS A 197 7.28 -24.67 2.78
C LYS A 197 6.73 -24.15 1.44
N LEU A 198 7.60 -23.62 0.59
CA LEU A 198 7.23 -23.14 -0.75
C LEU A 198 7.32 -24.23 -1.83
N PHE A 199 7.55 -25.48 -1.44
CA PHE A 199 7.68 -26.64 -2.34
C PHE A 199 8.75 -26.43 -3.43
N MET A 200 9.89 -25.84 -3.07
CA MET A 200 11.00 -25.61 -3.99
C MET A 200 12.37 -25.91 -3.36
N SER A 201 13.39 -26.08 -4.20
CA SER A 201 14.77 -26.21 -3.71
C SER A 201 15.32 -24.85 -3.24
N VAL A 202 16.33 -24.90 -2.36
CA VAL A 202 17.03 -23.69 -1.90
C VAL A 202 17.63 -22.91 -3.07
N SER A 203 18.17 -23.62 -4.08
CA SER A 203 18.74 -22.97 -5.29
C SER A 203 17.65 -22.25 -6.09
N SER A 204 16.45 -22.87 -6.21
CA SER A 204 15.31 -22.24 -6.90
C SER A 204 14.82 -21.01 -6.15
N LEU A 205 14.76 -21.07 -4.81
CA LEU A 205 14.40 -19.93 -3.97
C LEU A 205 15.39 -18.78 -4.16
N LYS A 206 16.70 -19.07 -4.05
CA LYS A 206 17.76 -18.06 -4.26
C LYS A 206 17.67 -17.38 -5.62
N ARG A 207 17.48 -18.18 -6.70
CA ARG A 207 17.35 -17.64 -8.06
C ARG A 207 16.12 -16.74 -8.22
N LYS A 208 14.99 -17.13 -7.62
CA LYS A 208 13.76 -16.30 -7.69
C LYS A 208 13.91 -15.00 -6.92
N LEU A 209 14.49 -15.05 -5.70
CA LEU A 209 14.76 -13.85 -4.92
C LEU A 209 15.77 -12.94 -5.63
N ALA A 210 16.81 -13.50 -6.25
CA ALA A 210 17.77 -12.72 -7.04
C ALA A 210 17.11 -12.05 -8.26
N ALA A 211 16.14 -12.72 -8.91
CA ALA A 211 15.35 -12.13 -10.01
C ALA A 211 14.41 -11.01 -9.54
N GLU A 212 14.07 -10.99 -8.27
CA GLU A 212 13.31 -9.93 -7.60
C GLU A 212 14.24 -8.92 -6.87
N GLU A 213 15.55 -8.98 -7.16
CA GLU A 213 16.60 -8.08 -6.62
C GLU A 213 16.66 -8.02 -5.09
N VAL A 214 16.27 -9.11 -4.42
CA VAL A 214 16.24 -9.17 -2.95
C VAL A 214 16.97 -10.40 -2.42
N SER A 215 17.59 -10.28 -1.22
CA SER A 215 18.19 -11.39 -0.51
C SER A 215 17.27 -11.91 0.60
N PHE A 216 17.42 -13.20 0.95
CA PHE A 216 16.72 -13.78 2.09
C PHE A 216 17.02 -13.05 3.40
N SER A 217 18.27 -12.61 3.60
CA SER A 217 18.68 -11.88 4.80
C SER A 217 18.01 -10.51 4.91
N LYS A 218 17.80 -9.82 3.77
CA LYS A 218 17.07 -8.54 3.75
C LYS A 218 15.61 -8.76 4.16
N ILE A 219 14.93 -9.77 3.57
CA ILE A 219 13.55 -10.10 3.94
C ILE A 219 13.43 -10.45 5.43
N TYR A 220 14.42 -11.19 5.94
CA TYR A 220 14.47 -11.59 7.34
C TYR A 220 14.63 -10.39 8.28
N LEU A 221 15.37 -9.38 7.85
CA LEU A 221 15.53 -8.11 8.57
C LEU A 221 14.26 -7.27 8.53
N ASP A 222 13.64 -7.17 7.35
CA ASP A 222 12.39 -6.41 7.13
C ASP A 222 11.20 -6.99 7.92
N ALA A 223 11.25 -8.31 8.23
CA ALA A 223 10.21 -9.01 8.97
C ALA A 223 10.34 -8.89 10.50
N ARG A 224 11.43 -8.32 11.02
CA ARG A 224 11.74 -8.24 12.46
C ARG A 224 11.91 -6.84 12.98
#